data_4ed170d9c410e9b408a65921d0766d11
#
_entry.id   4ed170d9c410e9b408a65921d0766d11
#
_cell.length_a   1.000
_cell.length_b   1.000
_cell.length_c   1.000
_cell.angle_alpha   90.00
_cell.angle_beta   90.00
_cell.angle_gamma   90.00
#
_symmetry.space_group_name_H-M   'P 1'
#
loop_
_entity.id
_entity.type
_entity.pdbx_description
1 polymer ?
#
loop_
_entity_poly.entity_id
_entity_poly.type
_entity_poly.pdbx_seq_one_letter_code
_entity_poly.pdbx_strand_id
1 'polypeptide(L)'
;MPFTPALADQRFVLDHIVDIAALADTPRFAGATPDTIDAVLDGIGAFAVGEWAPLNRLGDTEGARWTPNGVCMPDGFAAAYKAYVEGGWGTIGVPEAWGGQALPFTLQTAVLETLGSANMSFALAPTLTVGAIEALLHHGTPAQQALYLPKLATGAWTGTMNLTESQAGSDVGALKARATPRGDGTWSIQGTKIFISFGDHDMADNIVHLVLARTPDAPAGTRGISLFLVPKYRPDADGNPGEVNDVRVVSIEHKMGLHGSPTCVLAFGDEGNCVGELIGDELGGMAAMFTMMNNARLNVGLQGVQIAEAATQQAVAYARERIQGRREGHPAAIIQFPDVRRMLMRMTAETQAARALVYYAAAQVDRAALSDEGARGRLELLTPLAKAHATEIGCVVTSLGVQVHGGMGYIEETGVAQYFREARITPIYEGTNGIQAADLVGRKLPMAGGAVLAALIADMRAEAEAPALRALIDACEATAQTLLDATDDDRLAGSTPFLTMLSVAVCGWLMERSGRMADAAGDPAFSTLKRAAARFYVEQIVPEALGLVAAAVAPAEALYPV
;
A
#
# COMPACT_ATOMS: atom_id res chain seq x y z
N MET A 1 17.55 2.84 -17.69
CA MET A 1 17.32 4.30 -17.61
C MET A 1 17.38 4.76 -16.18
N PRO A 2 17.83 5.98 -15.88
CA PRO A 2 17.70 6.52 -14.53
C PRO A 2 16.23 6.69 -14.18
N PHE A 3 15.87 6.36 -12.94
CA PHE A 3 14.57 6.63 -12.35
C PHE A 3 14.31 8.14 -12.27
N THR A 4 13.07 8.56 -12.51
CA THR A 4 12.66 9.96 -12.38
C THR A 4 11.44 10.01 -11.46
N PRO A 5 11.48 10.71 -10.32
CA PRO A 5 10.33 10.78 -9.42
C PRO A 5 9.15 11.53 -10.09
N ALA A 6 7.92 11.06 -9.85
CA ALA A 6 6.70 11.61 -10.46
C ALA A 6 6.21 12.89 -9.74
N LEU A 7 7.13 13.77 -9.31
CA LEU A 7 6.84 14.91 -8.42
C LEU A 7 5.76 15.85 -8.97
N ALA A 8 5.77 16.12 -10.28
CA ALA A 8 4.78 17.00 -10.90
C ALA A 8 3.36 16.43 -10.77
N ASP A 9 3.19 15.11 -10.93
CA ASP A 9 1.89 14.47 -10.80
C ASP A 9 1.47 14.33 -9.33
N GLN A 10 2.41 14.01 -8.44
CA GLN A 10 2.17 13.99 -7.00
C GLN A 10 1.72 15.36 -6.51
N ARG A 11 2.44 16.43 -6.88
CA ARG A 11 2.09 17.80 -6.52
C ARG A 11 0.69 18.17 -7.03
N PHE A 12 0.42 17.87 -8.31
CA PHE A 12 -0.89 18.12 -8.90
C PHE A 12 -2.02 17.43 -8.12
N VAL A 13 -1.83 16.17 -7.74
CA VAL A 13 -2.86 15.42 -6.97
C VAL A 13 -3.02 16.01 -5.57
N LEU A 14 -1.93 16.37 -4.89
CA LEU A 14 -1.97 17.01 -3.58
C LEU A 14 -2.74 18.34 -3.61
N ASP A 15 -2.49 19.18 -4.61
CA ASP A 15 -3.10 20.52 -4.69
C ASP A 15 -4.54 20.50 -5.21
N HIS A 16 -4.85 19.67 -6.22
CA HIS A 16 -6.10 19.80 -6.98
C HIS A 16 -7.09 18.66 -6.79
N ILE A 17 -6.66 17.53 -6.26
CA ILE A 17 -7.54 16.38 -5.98
C ILE A 17 -7.80 16.25 -4.48
N VAL A 18 -6.77 16.40 -3.68
CA VAL A 18 -6.81 16.27 -2.21
C VAL A 18 -7.11 17.59 -1.51
N ASP A 19 -6.69 18.71 -2.09
CA ASP A 19 -6.71 20.02 -1.45
C ASP A 19 -5.91 20.03 -0.13
N ILE A 20 -4.61 19.73 -0.24
CA ILE A 20 -3.72 19.66 0.91
C ILE A 20 -3.58 21.01 1.64
N ALA A 21 -3.81 22.12 0.95
CA ALA A 21 -3.81 23.45 1.54
C ALA A 21 -4.89 23.61 2.61
N ALA A 22 -6.08 23.02 2.39
CA ALA A 22 -7.16 23.04 3.38
C ALA A 22 -6.78 22.27 4.67
N LEU A 23 -5.90 21.26 4.59
CA LEU A 23 -5.35 20.59 5.77
C LEU A 23 -4.34 21.50 6.48
N ALA A 24 -3.48 22.19 5.74
CA ALA A 24 -2.48 23.10 6.29
C ALA A 24 -3.11 24.29 7.04
N ASP A 25 -4.31 24.72 6.67
CA ASP A 25 -5.05 25.77 7.36
C ASP A 25 -5.55 25.34 8.76
N THR A 26 -5.41 24.07 9.12
CA THR A 26 -5.80 23.56 10.45
C THR A 26 -4.64 23.62 11.44
N PRO A 27 -4.89 23.86 12.75
CA PRO A 27 -3.82 23.90 13.76
C PRO A 27 -2.97 22.62 13.82
N ARG A 28 -3.58 21.47 13.55
CA ARG A 28 -2.91 20.17 13.58
C ARG A 28 -1.84 20.03 12.49
N PHE A 29 -2.09 20.58 11.31
CA PHE A 29 -1.22 20.41 10.15
C PHE A 29 -0.63 21.73 9.66
N ALA A 30 -0.59 22.76 10.51
CA ALA A 30 -0.06 24.10 10.17
C ALA A 30 1.39 24.10 9.68
N GLY A 31 2.17 23.03 9.97
CA GLY A 31 3.51 22.82 9.44
C GLY A 31 3.56 22.44 7.96
N ALA A 32 2.44 21.98 7.38
CA ALA A 32 2.37 21.56 5.97
C ALA A 32 2.19 22.76 5.01
N THR A 33 3.03 23.79 5.16
CA THR A 33 3.02 24.94 4.26
C THR A 33 3.41 24.54 2.83
N PRO A 34 3.04 25.32 1.78
CA PRO A 34 3.47 25.02 0.41
C PRO A 34 4.98 24.83 0.28
N ASP A 35 5.79 25.68 0.93
CA ASP A 35 7.25 25.57 0.92
C ASP A 35 7.75 24.27 1.58
N THR A 36 7.09 23.85 2.68
CA THR A 36 7.41 22.58 3.34
C THR A 36 7.08 21.40 2.44
N ILE A 37 5.92 21.41 1.79
CA ILE A 37 5.49 20.34 0.89
C ILE A 37 6.47 20.24 -0.30
N ASP A 38 6.84 21.37 -0.92
CA ASP A 38 7.81 21.41 -2.01
C ASP A 38 9.18 20.87 -1.57
N ALA A 39 9.67 21.31 -0.41
CA ALA A 39 10.94 20.86 0.14
C ALA A 39 10.95 19.34 0.43
N VAL A 40 9.84 18.79 0.94
CA VAL A 40 9.70 17.34 1.19
C VAL A 40 9.70 16.56 -0.13
N LEU A 41 8.93 17.01 -1.13
CA LEU A 41 8.84 16.34 -2.43
C LEU A 41 10.17 16.38 -3.18
N ASP A 42 10.81 17.54 -3.28
CA ASP A 42 12.11 17.69 -3.95
C ASP A 42 13.20 16.90 -3.23
N GLY A 43 13.23 16.96 -1.90
CA GLY A 43 14.19 16.26 -1.08
C GLY A 43 14.08 14.74 -1.21
N ILE A 44 12.85 14.19 -1.09
CA ILE A 44 12.65 12.74 -1.25
C ILE A 44 12.91 12.29 -2.68
N GLY A 45 12.59 13.13 -3.67
CA GLY A 45 12.90 12.86 -5.07
C GLY A 45 14.40 12.72 -5.30
N ALA A 46 15.20 13.67 -4.81
CA ALA A 46 16.66 13.63 -4.91
C ALA A 46 17.24 12.41 -4.16
N PHE A 47 16.74 12.14 -2.95
CA PHE A 47 17.13 10.99 -2.14
C PHE A 47 16.85 9.65 -2.86
N ALA A 48 15.66 9.48 -3.38
CA ALA A 48 15.26 8.25 -4.07
C ALA A 48 16.10 7.99 -5.32
N VAL A 49 16.44 9.02 -6.08
CA VAL A 49 17.32 8.93 -7.27
C VAL A 49 18.76 8.57 -6.88
N GLY A 50 19.29 9.19 -5.81
CA GLY A 50 20.67 9.01 -5.39
C GLY A 50 20.94 7.70 -4.65
N GLU A 51 20.04 7.33 -3.75
CA GLU A 51 20.30 6.28 -2.76
C GLU A 51 19.53 4.98 -3.02
N TRP A 52 18.27 5.04 -3.50
CA TRP A 52 17.38 3.87 -3.56
C TRP A 52 17.24 3.26 -4.96
N ALA A 53 17.09 4.09 -5.99
CA ALA A 53 16.95 3.60 -7.36
C ALA A 53 18.17 2.79 -7.84
N PRO A 54 19.43 3.15 -7.52
CA PRO A 54 20.59 2.35 -7.90
C PRO A 54 20.57 0.92 -7.36
N LEU A 55 19.91 0.70 -6.22
CA LEU A 55 19.84 -0.60 -5.56
C LEU A 55 18.68 -1.48 -6.05
N ASN A 56 17.77 -0.96 -6.88
CA ASN A 56 16.57 -1.70 -7.29
C ASN A 56 16.92 -3.00 -8.03
N ARG A 57 17.78 -2.90 -9.05
CA ARG A 57 18.18 -4.08 -9.82
C ARG A 57 19.06 -5.03 -9.01
N LEU A 58 19.95 -4.51 -8.19
CA LEU A 58 20.79 -5.30 -7.30
C LEU A 58 19.93 -6.11 -6.31
N GLY A 59 18.91 -5.47 -5.73
CA GLY A 59 17.94 -6.13 -4.84
C GLY A 59 17.23 -7.30 -5.49
N ASP A 60 16.91 -7.22 -6.80
CA ASP A 60 16.26 -8.32 -7.52
C ASP A 60 17.24 -9.45 -7.88
N THR A 61 18.47 -9.09 -8.31
CA THR A 61 19.43 -10.07 -8.83
C THR A 61 20.19 -10.81 -7.73
N GLU A 62 20.54 -10.14 -6.64
CA GLU A 62 21.26 -10.75 -5.51
C GLU A 62 20.27 -11.20 -4.41
N GLY A 63 19.33 -10.33 -4.07
CA GLY A 63 18.34 -10.59 -3.02
C GLY A 63 18.93 -10.65 -1.61
N ALA A 64 18.03 -10.69 -0.61
CA ALA A 64 18.39 -10.96 0.77
C ALA A 64 18.81 -12.42 0.94
N ARG A 65 19.77 -12.69 1.85
CA ARG A 65 20.33 -14.04 2.06
C ARG A 65 20.20 -14.45 3.54
N TRP A 66 19.66 -15.63 3.76
CA TRP A 66 19.66 -16.25 5.08
C TRP A 66 21.02 -16.85 5.42
N THR A 67 21.47 -16.65 6.64
CA THR A 67 22.68 -17.25 7.22
C THR A 67 22.36 -17.78 8.62
N PRO A 68 23.20 -18.66 9.20
CA PRO A 68 23.04 -19.06 10.60
C PRO A 68 23.05 -17.92 11.62
N ASN A 69 23.60 -16.75 11.25
CA ASN A 69 23.70 -15.56 12.09
C ASN A 69 22.57 -14.54 11.85
N GLY A 70 21.60 -14.86 10.99
CA GLY A 70 20.53 -13.96 10.60
C GLY A 70 20.49 -13.67 9.10
N VAL A 71 19.69 -12.69 8.71
CA VAL A 71 19.52 -12.28 7.30
C VAL A 71 20.49 -11.15 6.96
N CYS A 72 21.22 -11.33 5.88
CA CYS A 72 22.08 -10.30 5.29
C CYS A 72 21.37 -9.68 4.07
N MET A 73 21.32 -8.37 4.04
CA MET A 73 20.80 -7.60 2.90
C MET A 73 21.86 -7.50 1.79
N PRO A 74 21.45 -7.21 0.53
CA PRO A 74 22.41 -6.93 -0.54
C PRO A 74 23.30 -5.75 -0.22
N ASP A 75 24.49 -5.71 -0.84
CA ASP A 75 25.45 -4.63 -0.64
C ASP A 75 24.83 -3.25 -0.91
N GLY A 76 25.12 -2.27 -0.07
CA GLY A 76 24.59 -0.91 -0.16
C GLY A 76 23.24 -0.67 0.54
N PHE A 77 22.42 -1.70 0.79
CA PHE A 77 21.12 -1.53 1.46
C PHE A 77 21.26 -0.92 2.85
N ALA A 78 22.16 -1.43 3.68
CA ALA A 78 22.38 -0.90 5.03
C ALA A 78 22.85 0.57 5.01
N ALA A 79 23.73 0.95 4.07
CA ALA A 79 24.18 2.33 3.91
C ALA A 79 23.03 3.27 3.46
N ALA A 80 22.24 2.84 2.48
CA ALA A 80 21.08 3.61 2.01
C ALA A 80 19.98 3.71 3.07
N TYR A 81 19.77 2.66 3.89
CA TYR A 81 18.86 2.72 5.03
C TYR A 81 19.35 3.70 6.11
N LYS A 82 20.64 3.70 6.40
CA LYS A 82 21.24 4.68 7.31
C LYS A 82 21.04 6.11 6.80
N ALA A 83 21.24 6.36 5.52
CA ALA A 83 20.98 7.66 4.90
C ALA A 83 19.49 8.06 4.99
N TYR A 84 18.56 7.09 4.88
CA TYR A 84 17.13 7.30 5.12
C TYR A 84 16.85 7.77 6.56
N VAL A 85 17.47 7.14 7.56
CA VAL A 85 17.36 7.50 8.98
C VAL A 85 17.93 8.90 9.24
N GLU A 86 19.16 9.16 8.73
CA GLU A 86 19.84 10.44 8.90
C GLU A 86 19.10 11.60 8.20
N GLY A 87 18.41 11.32 7.10
CA GLY A 87 17.56 12.27 6.38
C GLY A 87 16.22 12.55 7.07
N GLY A 88 15.86 11.80 8.12
CA GLY A 88 14.62 11.98 8.87
C GLY A 88 13.35 11.59 8.11
N TRP A 89 13.45 10.79 7.05
CA TRP A 89 12.31 10.44 6.18
C TRP A 89 11.24 9.58 6.87
N GLY A 90 11.58 8.88 7.94
CA GLY A 90 10.64 8.12 8.77
C GLY A 90 9.77 9.00 9.68
N THR A 91 10.16 10.26 9.92
CA THR A 91 9.53 11.13 10.92
C THR A 91 8.34 11.93 10.39
N ILE A 92 8.08 11.91 9.08
CA ILE A 92 7.12 12.81 8.38
C ILE A 92 5.75 12.85 9.06
N GLY A 93 5.06 11.72 9.22
CA GLY A 93 3.72 11.65 9.79
C GLY A 93 3.66 11.44 11.31
N VAL A 94 4.81 11.27 11.96
CA VAL A 94 4.88 10.98 13.40
C VAL A 94 4.64 12.26 14.22
N PRO A 95 3.90 12.21 15.37
CA PRO A 95 3.70 13.37 16.22
C PRO A 95 5.02 13.95 16.79
N GLU A 96 5.08 15.28 16.96
CA GLU A 96 6.25 16.00 17.49
C GLU A 96 6.68 15.48 18.88
N ALA A 97 5.72 15.08 19.71
CA ALA A 97 5.99 14.50 21.03
C ALA A 97 6.93 13.28 21.00
N TRP A 98 7.03 12.61 19.85
CA TRP A 98 7.87 11.43 19.63
C TRP A 98 9.00 11.68 18.63
N GLY A 99 9.34 12.96 18.39
CA GLY A 99 10.42 13.35 17.49
C GLY A 99 10.03 13.38 16.01
N GLY A 100 8.74 13.39 15.70
CA GLY A 100 8.21 13.50 14.35
C GLY A 100 8.00 14.94 13.89
N GLN A 101 7.55 15.08 12.64
CA GLN A 101 7.25 16.36 12.00
C GLN A 101 5.75 16.72 12.00
N ALA A 102 4.89 15.79 12.43
CA ALA A 102 3.43 15.92 12.50
C ALA A 102 2.77 16.38 11.17
N LEU A 103 3.38 16.07 10.04
CA LEU A 103 2.87 16.40 8.71
C LEU A 103 1.73 15.43 8.30
N PRO A 104 0.87 15.79 7.34
CA PRO A 104 -0.24 14.96 6.92
C PRO A 104 0.20 13.56 6.44
N PHE A 105 -0.62 12.55 6.74
CA PHE A 105 -0.45 11.18 6.22
C PHE A 105 -0.45 11.16 4.68
N THR A 106 -1.20 12.06 4.06
CA THR A 106 -1.21 12.25 2.60
C THR A 106 0.18 12.63 2.07
N LEU A 107 0.93 13.49 2.78
CA LEU A 107 2.31 13.84 2.38
C LEU A 107 3.27 12.68 2.64
N GLN A 108 3.10 11.93 3.74
CA GLN A 108 3.84 10.70 3.99
C GLN A 108 3.58 9.66 2.88
N THR A 109 2.35 9.59 2.35
CA THR A 109 2.00 8.74 1.21
C THR A 109 2.83 9.11 -0.04
N ALA A 110 3.04 10.40 -0.31
CA ALA A 110 3.88 10.85 -1.42
C ALA A 110 5.35 10.46 -1.24
N VAL A 111 5.87 10.58 -0.02
CA VAL A 111 7.22 10.11 0.34
C VAL A 111 7.38 8.62 0.08
N LEU A 112 6.43 7.80 0.59
CA LEU A 112 6.45 6.34 0.39
C LEU A 112 6.26 5.94 -1.08
N GLU A 113 5.43 6.67 -1.85
CA GLU A 113 5.30 6.44 -3.29
C GLU A 113 6.63 6.62 -4.00
N THR A 114 7.32 7.72 -3.73
CA THR A 114 8.61 8.04 -4.37
C THR A 114 9.66 6.98 -4.06
N LEU A 115 9.78 6.56 -2.80
CA LEU A 115 10.68 5.49 -2.39
C LEU A 115 10.33 4.15 -3.06
N GLY A 116 9.06 3.77 -3.07
CA GLY A 116 8.63 2.49 -3.63
C GLY A 116 8.70 2.45 -5.16
N SER A 117 8.46 3.58 -5.85
CA SER A 117 8.66 3.67 -7.29
C SER A 117 10.14 3.56 -7.68
N ALA A 118 11.04 4.00 -6.80
CA ALA A 118 12.49 3.82 -6.98
C ALA A 118 12.93 2.38 -6.68
N ASN A 119 12.41 1.76 -5.61
CA ASN A 119 12.75 0.40 -5.19
C ASN A 119 11.65 -0.15 -4.26
N MET A 120 10.67 -0.86 -4.84
CA MET A 120 9.51 -1.36 -4.08
C MET A 120 9.91 -2.40 -3.02
N SER A 121 10.87 -3.27 -3.32
CA SER A 121 11.31 -4.31 -2.39
C SER A 121 11.93 -3.71 -1.11
N PHE A 122 12.68 -2.63 -1.25
CA PHE A 122 13.31 -1.94 -0.13
C PHE A 122 12.31 -1.08 0.66
N ALA A 123 11.37 -0.42 -0.02
CA ALA A 123 10.36 0.44 0.60
C ALA A 123 9.41 -0.28 1.56
N LEU A 124 9.36 -1.62 1.52
CA LEU A 124 8.58 -2.39 2.49
C LEU A 124 9.07 -2.21 3.93
N ALA A 125 10.37 -2.01 4.17
CA ALA A 125 10.91 -1.82 5.52
C ALA A 125 10.33 -0.59 6.23
N PRO A 126 10.40 0.64 5.68
CA PRO A 126 9.74 1.79 6.29
C PRO A 126 8.21 1.68 6.31
N THR A 127 7.60 1.07 5.29
CA THR A 127 6.13 0.91 5.22
C THR A 127 5.58 0.10 6.40
N LEU A 128 6.25 -0.99 6.78
CA LEU A 128 5.85 -1.82 7.92
C LEU A 128 6.08 -1.09 9.25
N THR A 129 7.15 -0.32 9.35
CA THR A 129 7.47 0.47 10.55
C THR A 129 6.40 1.53 10.83
N VAL A 130 5.87 2.20 9.81
CA VAL A 130 4.72 3.12 9.96
C VAL A 130 3.53 2.42 10.61
N GLY A 131 3.20 1.20 10.18
CA GLY A 131 2.11 0.42 10.79
C GLY A 131 2.36 0.13 12.28
N ALA A 132 3.60 -0.23 12.66
CA ALA A 132 3.95 -0.48 14.06
C ALA A 132 3.85 0.80 14.92
N ILE A 133 4.25 1.94 14.39
CA ILE A 133 4.09 3.25 15.03
C ILE A 133 2.61 3.52 15.31
N GLU A 134 1.74 3.36 14.31
CA GLU A 134 0.30 3.59 14.46
C GLU A 134 -0.34 2.69 15.54
N ALA A 135 0.03 1.41 15.59
CA ALA A 135 -0.47 0.52 16.63
C ALA A 135 -0.07 0.97 18.02
N LEU A 136 1.19 1.39 18.20
CA LEU A 136 1.69 1.87 19.48
C LEU A 136 1.10 3.22 19.88
N LEU A 137 0.90 4.14 18.94
CA LEU A 137 0.26 5.44 19.21
C LEU A 137 -1.16 5.28 19.76
N HIS A 138 -1.92 4.31 19.23
CA HIS A 138 -3.33 4.15 19.59
C HIS A 138 -3.57 3.17 20.74
N HIS A 139 -2.70 2.17 20.92
CA HIS A 139 -2.94 1.05 21.83
C HIS A 139 -1.80 0.79 22.82
N GLY A 140 -0.62 1.38 22.60
CA GLY A 140 0.52 1.24 23.51
C GLY A 140 0.31 1.98 24.82
N THR A 141 0.84 1.43 25.92
CA THR A 141 0.92 2.14 27.21
C THR A 141 1.87 3.33 27.10
N PRO A 142 1.76 4.36 27.98
CA PRO A 142 2.71 5.49 27.98
C PRO A 142 4.17 5.05 28.09
N ALA A 143 4.47 3.98 28.82
CA ALA A 143 5.82 3.43 28.95
C ALA A 143 6.31 2.82 27.63
N GLN A 144 5.47 2.04 26.96
CA GLN A 144 5.79 1.48 25.64
C GLN A 144 5.97 2.58 24.59
N GLN A 145 5.10 3.58 24.58
CA GLN A 145 5.22 4.72 23.67
C GLN A 145 6.54 5.46 23.88
N ALA A 146 6.89 5.78 25.14
CA ALA A 146 8.12 6.49 25.46
C ALA A 146 9.39 5.72 25.07
N LEU A 147 9.36 4.38 25.19
CA LEU A 147 10.52 3.53 24.90
C LEU A 147 10.68 3.29 23.38
N TYR A 148 9.60 2.92 22.68
CA TYR A 148 9.67 2.41 21.32
C TYR A 148 9.42 3.47 20.24
N LEU A 149 8.50 4.41 20.44
CA LEU A 149 8.11 5.37 19.39
C LEU A 149 9.27 6.24 18.90
N PRO A 150 10.14 6.83 19.74
CA PRO A 150 11.25 7.63 19.23
C PRO A 150 12.23 6.83 18.35
N LYS A 151 12.44 5.56 18.65
CA LYS A 151 13.34 4.66 17.92
C LYS A 151 12.72 4.22 16.57
N LEU A 152 11.43 3.90 16.57
CA LEU A 152 10.69 3.54 15.35
C LEU A 152 10.49 4.76 14.46
N ALA A 153 10.18 5.93 15.01
CA ALA A 153 9.97 7.16 14.27
C ALA A 153 11.20 7.56 13.44
N THR A 154 12.38 7.50 14.04
CA THR A 154 13.63 7.78 13.33
C THR A 154 14.01 6.69 12.33
N GLY A 155 13.50 5.48 12.50
CA GLY A 155 13.92 4.30 11.74
C GLY A 155 15.15 3.60 12.32
N ALA A 156 15.72 4.07 13.46
CA ALA A 156 16.81 3.38 14.17
C ALA A 156 16.41 1.94 14.51
N TRP A 157 15.14 1.73 14.83
CA TRP A 157 14.52 0.41 14.94
C TRP A 157 13.41 0.26 13.89
N THR A 158 13.21 -0.96 13.39
CA THR A 158 12.15 -1.29 12.45
C THR A 158 11.00 -2.03 13.13
N GLY A 159 9.82 -1.94 12.54
CA GLY A 159 8.64 -2.67 13.00
C GLY A 159 8.19 -3.72 11.99
N THR A 160 7.61 -4.83 12.47
CA THR A 160 7.04 -5.88 11.63
C THR A 160 5.68 -6.34 12.15
N MET A 161 4.86 -6.90 11.26
CA MET A 161 3.57 -7.52 11.58
C MET A 161 3.67 -9.04 11.49
N ASN A 162 3.31 -9.74 12.58
CA ASN A 162 3.42 -11.19 12.69
C ASN A 162 2.05 -11.82 12.94
N LEU A 163 1.27 -12.00 11.87
CA LEU A 163 -0.07 -12.57 11.90
C LEU A 163 -0.09 -14.02 11.47
N THR A 164 0.42 -14.26 10.26
CA THR A 164 0.20 -15.48 9.47
C THR A 164 0.92 -16.69 10.04
N GLU A 165 0.21 -17.79 10.09
CA GLU A 165 0.73 -19.15 10.37
C GLU A 165 0.36 -20.08 9.22
N SER A 166 0.99 -21.24 9.12
CA SER A 166 0.79 -22.18 8.00
C SER A 166 -0.68 -22.58 7.79
N GLN A 167 -1.49 -22.62 8.84
CA GLN A 167 -2.92 -22.93 8.81
C GLN A 167 -3.83 -21.71 8.92
N ALA A 168 -3.27 -20.50 9.13
CA ALA A 168 -4.00 -19.27 9.42
C ALA A 168 -3.47 -18.11 8.57
N GLY A 169 -3.90 -18.06 7.32
CA GLY A 169 -3.65 -16.95 6.39
C GLY A 169 -4.86 -16.01 6.36
N SER A 170 -5.81 -16.23 5.44
CA SER A 170 -7.05 -15.44 5.39
C SER A 170 -7.94 -15.66 6.62
N ASP A 171 -7.97 -16.88 7.18
CA ASP A 171 -8.60 -17.16 8.47
C ASP A 171 -7.60 -16.98 9.62
N VAL A 172 -7.35 -15.72 9.99
CA VAL A 172 -6.49 -15.38 11.14
C VAL A 172 -7.05 -15.98 12.45
N GLY A 173 -8.36 -16.22 12.53
CA GLY A 173 -9.01 -16.86 13.68
C GLY A 173 -8.49 -18.25 14.01
N ALA A 174 -7.84 -18.93 13.07
CA ALA A 174 -7.25 -20.26 13.24
C ALA A 174 -5.81 -20.26 13.80
N LEU A 175 -5.22 -19.09 14.13
CA LEU A 175 -3.85 -19.03 14.67
C LEU A 175 -3.69 -19.81 16.00
N LYS A 176 -2.50 -20.37 16.21
CA LYS A 176 -2.15 -21.27 17.33
C LYS A 176 -1.02 -20.74 18.21
N ALA A 177 -0.31 -19.68 17.81
CA ALA A 177 0.71 -19.05 18.65
C ALA A 177 0.12 -18.71 20.02
N ARG A 178 0.91 -18.90 21.08
CA ARG A 178 0.49 -18.76 22.48
C ARG A 178 1.29 -17.70 23.20
N ALA A 179 0.65 -17.02 24.14
CA ALA A 179 1.26 -16.13 25.10
C ALA A 179 0.87 -16.57 26.51
N THR A 180 1.85 -16.79 27.38
CA THR A 180 1.63 -17.23 28.77
C THR A 180 2.19 -16.19 29.71
N PRO A 181 1.44 -15.73 30.76
CA PRO A 181 1.92 -14.76 31.73
C PRO A 181 3.16 -15.25 32.47
N ARG A 182 4.15 -14.37 32.65
CA ARG A 182 5.39 -14.68 33.39
C ARG A 182 5.34 -14.27 34.86
N GLY A 183 4.31 -13.54 35.29
CA GLY A 183 4.14 -13.07 36.66
C GLY A 183 4.86 -11.76 36.99
N ASP A 184 5.64 -11.20 36.06
CA ASP A 184 6.35 -9.92 36.16
C ASP A 184 5.73 -8.82 35.28
N GLY A 185 4.54 -9.07 34.73
CA GLY A 185 3.86 -8.17 33.80
C GLY A 185 4.21 -8.43 32.34
N THR A 186 5.18 -9.31 32.07
CA THR A 186 5.55 -9.75 30.71
C THR A 186 4.93 -11.11 30.37
N TRP A 187 5.08 -11.51 29.11
CA TRP A 187 4.50 -12.72 28.55
C TRP A 187 5.57 -13.57 27.88
N SER A 188 5.47 -14.89 28.03
CA SER A 188 6.24 -15.85 27.24
C SER A 188 5.50 -16.15 25.94
N ILE A 189 6.10 -15.82 24.81
CA ILE A 189 5.50 -16.02 23.48
C ILE A 189 6.05 -17.31 22.88
N GLN A 190 5.17 -18.14 22.30
CA GLN A 190 5.55 -19.39 21.65
C GLN A 190 4.76 -19.62 20.38
N GLY A 191 5.45 -19.95 19.28
CA GLY A 191 4.84 -20.31 18.00
C GLY A 191 5.71 -19.97 16.82
N THR A 192 5.21 -20.29 15.62
CA THR A 192 5.90 -20.00 14.36
C THR A 192 5.04 -19.11 13.49
N LYS A 193 5.61 -18.04 12.98
CA LYS A 193 4.99 -17.13 12.04
C LYS A 193 5.68 -17.25 10.68
N ILE A 194 4.88 -17.18 9.60
CA ILE A 194 5.38 -17.31 8.22
C ILE A 194 5.04 -16.07 7.41
N PHE A 195 5.77 -15.86 6.33
CA PHE A 195 5.62 -14.71 5.42
C PHE A 195 5.85 -13.35 6.08
N ILE A 196 6.77 -13.29 7.05
CA ILE A 196 7.07 -12.06 7.76
C ILE A 196 8.07 -11.22 6.97
N SER A 197 7.58 -10.18 6.32
CA SER A 197 8.40 -9.23 5.57
C SER A 197 9.32 -8.47 6.52
N PHE A 198 10.60 -8.37 6.17
CA PHE A 198 11.64 -7.78 7.01
C PHE A 198 11.66 -8.31 8.45
N GLY A 199 11.26 -9.59 8.62
CA GLY A 199 11.28 -10.26 9.91
C GLY A 199 12.68 -10.36 10.52
N ASP A 200 13.71 -10.31 9.69
CA ASP A 200 15.10 -10.13 10.10
C ASP A 200 15.90 -9.43 8.98
N HIS A 201 16.90 -8.66 9.37
CA HIS A 201 17.82 -7.94 8.49
C HIS A 201 18.95 -7.30 9.32
N ASP A 202 19.99 -6.81 8.63
CA ASP A 202 21.19 -6.20 9.22
C ASP A 202 21.28 -4.66 8.98
N MET A 203 20.13 -3.98 8.76
CA MET A 203 20.09 -2.55 8.43
C MET A 203 19.82 -1.64 9.62
N ALA A 204 19.18 -2.14 10.68
CA ALA A 204 18.77 -1.37 11.85
C ALA A 204 19.27 -2.01 13.14
N ASP A 205 19.34 -1.22 14.21
CA ASP A 205 19.87 -1.67 15.52
C ASP A 205 18.98 -2.71 16.19
N ASN A 206 17.66 -2.67 15.93
CA ASN A 206 16.67 -3.61 16.50
C ASN A 206 15.47 -3.75 15.58
N ILE A 207 14.72 -4.84 15.78
CA ILE A 207 13.46 -5.12 15.10
C ILE A 207 12.40 -5.37 16.18
N VAL A 208 11.26 -4.68 16.06
CA VAL A 208 10.13 -4.80 16.98
C VAL A 208 9.00 -5.57 16.27
N HIS A 209 8.76 -6.79 16.72
CA HIS A 209 7.72 -7.65 16.15
C HIS A 209 6.38 -7.42 16.87
N LEU A 210 5.33 -7.07 16.13
CA LEU A 210 3.97 -7.06 16.62
C LEU A 210 3.32 -8.42 16.32
N VAL A 211 3.14 -9.24 17.38
CA VAL A 211 2.82 -10.66 17.25
C VAL A 211 1.41 -10.93 17.76
N LEU A 212 0.56 -11.52 16.91
CA LEU A 212 -0.74 -12.06 17.34
C LEU A 212 -0.57 -13.43 17.97
N ALA A 213 -1.09 -13.58 19.20
CA ALA A 213 -1.07 -14.83 19.94
C ALA A 213 -2.33 -14.99 20.81
N ARG A 214 -2.56 -16.21 21.31
CA ARG A 214 -3.66 -16.54 22.24
C ARG A 214 -3.15 -16.64 23.66
N THR A 215 -3.89 -16.04 24.55
CA THR A 215 -3.69 -16.19 26.01
C THR A 215 -4.37 -17.47 26.52
N PRO A 216 -4.05 -17.94 27.73
CA PRO A 216 -4.76 -19.07 28.35
C PRO A 216 -6.27 -18.81 28.40
N ASP A 217 -7.05 -19.86 28.14
CA ASP A 217 -8.53 -19.82 28.18
C ASP A 217 -9.20 -18.86 27.18
N ALA A 218 -8.45 -18.30 26.22
CA ALA A 218 -8.97 -17.42 25.20
C ALA A 218 -10.02 -18.14 24.30
N PRO A 219 -11.17 -17.50 24.00
CA PRO A 219 -12.17 -18.10 23.13
C PRO A 219 -11.63 -18.38 21.73
N ALA A 220 -12.21 -19.37 21.03
CA ALA A 220 -11.86 -19.66 19.65
C ALA A 220 -12.20 -18.50 18.70
N GLY A 221 -11.57 -18.49 17.53
CA GLY A 221 -11.76 -17.47 16.50
C GLY A 221 -11.06 -16.16 16.82
N THR A 222 -11.42 -15.10 16.09
CA THR A 222 -10.74 -13.80 16.17
C THR A 222 -10.90 -13.08 17.50
N ARG A 223 -11.98 -13.37 18.25
CA ARG A 223 -12.24 -12.78 19.57
C ARG A 223 -11.29 -13.23 20.68
N GLY A 224 -10.51 -14.28 20.46
CA GLY A 224 -9.53 -14.79 21.43
C GLY A 224 -8.09 -14.41 21.11
N ILE A 225 -7.87 -13.37 20.35
CA ILE A 225 -6.54 -12.96 19.89
C ILE A 225 -6.10 -11.71 20.62
N SER A 226 -4.86 -11.72 21.12
CA SER A 226 -4.18 -10.58 21.76
C SER A 226 -2.96 -10.18 20.92
N LEU A 227 -2.52 -8.93 21.06
CA LEU A 227 -1.36 -8.38 20.36
C LEU A 227 -0.20 -8.21 21.33
N PHE A 228 0.99 -8.66 20.94
CA PHE A 228 2.19 -8.58 21.74
C PHE A 228 3.31 -7.88 20.99
N LEU A 229 4.05 -7.04 21.70
CA LEU A 229 5.27 -6.41 21.26
C LEU A 229 6.43 -7.32 21.70
N VAL A 230 7.21 -7.79 20.71
CA VAL A 230 8.33 -8.72 20.92
C VAL A 230 9.56 -8.16 20.21
N PRO A 231 10.51 -7.51 20.90
CA PRO A 231 11.73 -7.02 20.30
C PRO A 231 12.71 -8.17 20.02
N LYS A 232 13.49 -8.07 18.94
CA LYS A 232 14.58 -9.00 18.63
C LYS A 232 15.68 -8.96 19.71
N TYR A 233 16.04 -7.74 20.13
CA TYR A 233 16.91 -7.50 21.30
C TYR A 233 16.07 -6.80 22.37
N ARG A 234 16.01 -7.37 23.56
CA ARG A 234 15.29 -6.78 24.69
C ARG A 234 15.96 -5.46 25.08
N PRO A 235 15.19 -4.36 25.24
CA PRO A 235 15.77 -3.11 25.70
C PRO A 235 16.44 -3.27 27.06
N ASP A 236 17.62 -2.69 27.24
CA ASP A 236 18.28 -2.57 28.55
C ASP A 236 17.67 -1.42 29.37
N ALA A 237 18.24 -1.15 30.54
CA ALA A 237 17.76 -0.11 31.45
C ALA A 237 17.84 1.31 30.84
N ASP A 238 18.71 1.52 29.87
CA ASP A 238 18.90 2.79 29.16
C ASP A 238 18.07 2.85 27.84
N GLY A 239 17.31 1.80 27.53
CA GLY A 239 16.48 1.69 26.35
C GLY A 239 17.26 1.38 25.07
N ASN A 240 18.49 0.85 25.18
CA ASN A 240 19.28 0.39 24.04
C ASN A 240 19.07 -1.11 23.82
N PRO A 241 19.43 -1.65 22.62
CA PRO A 241 19.41 -3.08 22.37
C PRO A 241 20.31 -3.82 23.39
N GLY A 242 19.71 -4.69 24.20
CA GLY A 242 20.38 -5.46 25.24
C GLY A 242 20.48 -6.94 24.87
N GLU A 243 19.97 -7.82 25.73
CA GLU A 243 20.02 -9.27 25.52
C GLU A 243 19.18 -9.71 24.31
N VAL A 244 19.69 -10.69 23.58
CA VAL A 244 18.95 -11.35 22.48
C VAL A 244 17.69 -11.98 23.06
N ASN A 245 16.56 -11.73 22.43
CA ASN A 245 15.31 -12.41 22.72
C ASN A 245 15.26 -13.77 22.00
N ASP A 246 14.48 -14.70 22.52
CA ASP A 246 14.29 -16.02 21.92
C ASP A 246 13.36 -15.93 20.69
N VAL A 247 13.85 -15.22 19.66
CA VAL A 247 13.24 -15.05 18.32
C VAL A 247 14.27 -15.45 17.29
N ARG A 248 13.94 -16.44 16.47
CA ARG A 248 14.88 -16.98 15.51
C ARG A 248 14.30 -17.04 14.10
N VAL A 249 15.08 -16.61 13.12
CA VAL A 249 14.77 -16.83 11.70
C VAL A 249 15.07 -18.28 11.34
N VAL A 250 14.04 -19.01 10.96
CA VAL A 250 14.15 -20.42 10.52
C VAL A 250 14.63 -20.48 9.08
N SER A 251 14.04 -19.65 8.23
CA SER A 251 14.34 -19.54 6.80
C SER A 251 13.79 -18.25 6.23
N ILE A 252 14.18 -17.93 5.00
CA ILE A 252 13.51 -16.95 4.15
C ILE A 252 12.91 -17.64 2.93
N GLU A 253 11.83 -17.07 2.41
CA GLU A 253 11.13 -17.62 1.25
C GLU A 253 11.86 -17.30 -0.06
N HIS A 254 11.96 -18.28 -0.95
CA HIS A 254 12.37 -18.09 -2.34
C HIS A 254 11.14 -17.69 -3.17
N LYS A 255 11.08 -16.43 -3.58
CA LYS A 255 9.88 -15.79 -4.12
C LYS A 255 9.98 -15.52 -5.62
N MET A 256 8.84 -15.28 -6.26
CA MET A 256 8.73 -14.83 -7.64
C MET A 256 9.36 -13.45 -7.87
N GLY A 257 9.28 -12.57 -6.89
CA GLY A 257 9.81 -11.19 -6.92
C GLY A 257 10.06 -10.65 -5.52
N LEU A 258 10.39 -9.35 -5.41
CA LEU A 258 10.75 -8.70 -4.14
C LEU A 258 11.93 -9.40 -3.44
N HIS A 259 12.94 -9.81 -4.20
CA HIS A 259 14.07 -10.56 -3.65
C HIS A 259 14.89 -9.73 -2.64
N GLY A 260 14.93 -8.39 -2.81
CA GLY A 260 15.53 -7.46 -1.87
C GLY A 260 14.71 -7.26 -0.57
N SER A 261 13.52 -7.86 -0.45
CA SER A 261 12.70 -7.86 0.77
C SER A 261 12.73 -9.26 1.39
N PRO A 262 13.44 -9.50 2.50
CA PRO A 262 13.44 -10.81 3.15
C PRO A 262 12.05 -11.12 3.69
N THR A 263 11.52 -12.28 3.32
CA THR A 263 10.24 -12.79 3.80
C THR A 263 10.52 -13.99 4.68
N CYS A 264 10.45 -13.78 6.01
CA CYS A 264 10.98 -14.71 6.99
C CYS A 264 9.92 -15.70 7.51
N VAL A 265 10.40 -16.89 7.88
CA VAL A 265 9.74 -17.77 8.83
C VAL A 265 10.41 -17.53 10.19
N LEU A 266 9.63 -17.07 11.17
CA LEU A 266 10.10 -16.74 12.51
C LEU A 266 9.58 -17.74 13.54
N ALA A 267 10.48 -18.30 14.33
CA ALA A 267 10.16 -19.11 15.51
C ALA A 267 10.33 -18.26 16.76
N PHE A 268 9.31 -18.26 17.61
CA PHE A 268 9.26 -17.57 18.89
C PHE A 268 9.23 -18.61 20.00
N GLY A 269 10.14 -18.50 20.98
CA GLY A 269 10.12 -19.30 22.19
C GLY A 269 10.54 -20.75 22.02
N ASP A 270 11.41 -21.06 21.07
CA ASP A 270 11.97 -22.42 20.89
C ASP A 270 12.75 -22.89 22.12
N GLU A 271 13.41 -21.96 22.85
CA GLU A 271 14.14 -22.21 24.09
C GLU A 271 13.30 -21.91 25.35
N GLY A 272 12.04 -21.47 25.17
CA GLY A 272 11.10 -21.16 26.24
C GLY A 272 11.34 -19.82 26.92
N ASN A 273 12.13 -18.90 26.33
CA ASN A 273 12.49 -17.61 26.92
C ASN A 273 12.18 -16.40 26.01
N CYS A 274 11.21 -16.52 25.11
CA CYS A 274 10.75 -15.38 24.32
C CYS A 274 9.88 -14.46 25.18
N VAL A 275 10.35 -13.23 25.40
CA VAL A 275 9.68 -12.23 26.24
C VAL A 275 8.94 -11.25 25.35
N GLY A 276 7.66 -11.03 25.63
CA GLY A 276 6.81 -10.03 24.97
C GLY A 276 6.00 -9.22 25.95
N GLU A 277 5.52 -8.07 25.51
CA GLU A 277 4.64 -7.15 26.24
C GLU A 277 3.28 -7.09 25.57
N LEU A 278 2.19 -7.10 26.34
CA LEU A 278 0.84 -6.94 25.81
C LEU A 278 0.65 -5.50 25.31
N ILE A 279 0.09 -5.35 24.10
CA ILE A 279 -0.36 -4.07 23.54
C ILE A 279 -1.88 -3.99 23.64
N GLY A 280 -2.39 -2.92 24.27
CA GLY A 280 -3.82 -2.75 24.51
C GLY A 280 -4.36 -3.76 25.52
N ASP A 281 -5.62 -4.12 25.38
CA ASP A 281 -6.30 -5.06 26.27
C ASP A 281 -6.08 -6.51 25.81
N GLU A 282 -6.08 -7.44 26.77
CA GLU A 282 -6.16 -8.87 26.49
C GLU A 282 -7.45 -9.16 25.69
N LEU A 283 -7.36 -10.00 24.66
CA LEU A 283 -8.41 -10.29 23.68
C LEU A 283 -8.77 -9.09 22.75
N GLY A 284 -8.10 -7.96 22.91
CA GLY A 284 -8.24 -6.76 22.05
C GLY A 284 -7.35 -6.76 20.82
N GLY A 285 -6.55 -7.81 20.59
CA GLY A 285 -5.50 -7.84 19.57
C GLY A 285 -5.99 -7.62 18.13
N MET A 286 -7.22 -8.05 17.81
CA MET A 286 -7.78 -7.78 16.48
C MET A 286 -8.12 -6.30 16.27
N ALA A 287 -8.65 -5.61 17.29
CA ALA A 287 -8.94 -4.17 17.18
C ALA A 287 -7.64 -3.36 16.99
N ALA A 288 -6.60 -3.68 17.77
CA ALA A 288 -5.28 -3.06 17.64
C ALA A 288 -4.65 -3.35 16.29
N MET A 289 -4.77 -4.58 15.80
CA MET A 289 -4.26 -4.98 14.48
C MET A 289 -5.03 -4.33 13.33
N PHE A 290 -6.35 -4.11 13.46
CA PHE A 290 -7.12 -3.41 12.43
C PHE A 290 -6.69 -1.95 12.25
N THR A 291 -6.24 -1.29 13.30
CA THR A 291 -5.63 0.06 13.19
C THR A 291 -4.43 0.03 12.25
N MET A 292 -3.50 -0.93 12.44
CA MET A 292 -2.38 -1.14 11.52
C MET A 292 -2.84 -1.53 10.11
N MET A 293 -3.76 -2.50 10.02
CA MET A 293 -4.16 -3.09 8.74
C MET A 293 -4.85 -2.10 7.81
N ASN A 294 -5.58 -1.12 8.31
CA ASN A 294 -6.21 -0.11 7.46
C ASN A 294 -5.15 0.76 6.77
N ASN A 295 -4.14 1.22 7.52
CA ASN A 295 -3.01 1.95 6.95
C ASN A 295 -2.16 1.05 6.04
N ALA A 296 -1.91 -0.20 6.44
CA ALA A 296 -1.21 -1.18 5.62
C ALA A 296 -1.92 -1.43 4.28
N ARG A 297 -3.26 -1.52 4.26
CA ARG A 297 -4.04 -1.69 3.04
C ARG A 297 -3.94 -0.51 2.08
N LEU A 298 -3.94 0.73 2.59
CA LEU A 298 -3.69 1.92 1.76
C LEU A 298 -2.27 1.90 1.19
N ASN A 299 -1.28 1.54 2.01
CA ASN A 299 0.11 1.41 1.58
C ASN A 299 0.29 0.29 0.54
N VAL A 300 -0.46 -0.82 0.64
CA VAL A 300 -0.47 -1.87 -0.40
C VAL A 300 -1.14 -1.38 -1.69
N GLY A 301 -2.21 -0.59 -1.60
CA GLY A 301 -2.75 0.12 -2.76
C GLY A 301 -1.70 1.02 -3.41
N LEU A 302 -0.93 1.74 -2.58
CA LEU A 302 0.18 2.58 -3.04
C LEU A 302 1.27 1.77 -3.76
N GLN A 303 1.57 0.55 -3.34
CA GLN A 303 2.51 -0.34 -4.05
C GLN A 303 2.06 -0.64 -5.48
N GLY A 304 0.75 -0.75 -5.71
CA GLY A 304 0.21 -0.85 -7.07
C GLY A 304 0.55 0.38 -7.91
N VAL A 305 0.45 1.58 -7.34
CA VAL A 305 0.84 2.84 -8.00
C VAL A 305 2.35 2.90 -8.23
N GLN A 306 3.16 2.58 -7.22
CA GLN A 306 4.62 2.59 -7.26
C GLN A 306 5.15 1.76 -8.42
N ILE A 307 4.70 0.51 -8.53
CA ILE A 307 5.19 -0.41 -9.55
C ILE A 307 4.65 -0.07 -10.94
N ALA A 308 3.41 0.45 -11.03
CA ALA A 308 2.83 0.93 -12.28
C ALA A 308 3.60 2.15 -12.82
N GLU A 309 3.97 3.09 -11.94
CA GLU A 309 4.77 4.27 -12.30
C GLU A 309 6.14 3.86 -12.85
N ALA A 310 6.88 3.01 -12.13
CA ALA A 310 8.20 2.53 -12.56
C ALA A 310 8.13 1.82 -13.92
N ALA A 311 7.16 0.93 -14.12
CA ALA A 311 6.97 0.21 -15.37
C ALA A 311 6.56 1.15 -16.52
N THR A 312 5.73 2.15 -16.25
CA THR A 312 5.28 3.14 -17.25
C THR A 312 6.45 3.98 -17.74
N GLN A 313 7.28 4.49 -16.82
CA GLN A 313 8.48 5.26 -17.18
C GLN A 313 9.41 4.46 -18.09
N GLN A 314 9.73 3.22 -17.71
CA GLN A 314 10.60 2.38 -18.50
C GLN A 314 10.02 2.05 -19.88
N ALA A 315 8.70 1.76 -19.95
CA ALA A 315 8.03 1.46 -21.21
C ALA A 315 7.98 2.66 -22.17
N VAL A 316 7.67 3.86 -21.65
CA VAL A 316 7.66 5.12 -22.43
C VAL A 316 9.05 5.40 -23.01
N ALA A 317 10.06 5.25 -22.19
CA ALA A 317 11.43 5.49 -22.59
C ALA A 317 11.90 4.49 -23.65
N TYR A 318 11.70 3.20 -23.43
CA TYR A 318 12.02 2.18 -24.42
C TYR A 318 11.29 2.43 -25.74
N ALA A 319 10.00 2.79 -25.70
CA ALA A 319 9.21 3.03 -26.89
C ALA A 319 9.69 4.25 -27.70
N ARG A 320 10.29 5.24 -27.08
CA ARG A 320 10.89 6.40 -27.75
C ARG A 320 12.20 6.05 -28.46
N GLU A 321 13.00 5.15 -27.91
CA GLU A 321 14.32 4.80 -28.43
C GLU A 321 14.29 3.61 -29.40
N ARG A 322 13.39 2.65 -29.20
CA ARG A 322 13.33 1.42 -29.99
C ARG A 322 12.86 1.69 -31.40
N ILE A 323 13.77 1.59 -32.36
CA ILE A 323 13.43 1.67 -33.80
C ILE A 323 13.05 0.28 -34.29
N GLN A 324 11.80 0.13 -34.79
CA GLN A 324 11.31 -1.11 -35.38
C GLN A 324 10.17 -0.82 -36.34
N GLY A 325 10.26 -1.38 -37.55
CA GLY A 325 9.29 -1.12 -38.61
C GLY A 325 9.53 0.23 -39.31
N ARG A 326 8.55 0.62 -40.15
CA ARG A 326 8.60 1.86 -40.90
C ARG A 326 7.28 2.60 -40.83
N ARG A 327 7.34 3.93 -40.83
CA ARG A 327 6.19 4.81 -41.00
C ARG A 327 6.54 5.84 -42.06
N GLU A 328 5.61 6.03 -43.03
CA GLU A 328 5.80 6.95 -44.16
C GLU A 328 7.12 6.69 -44.93
N GLY A 329 7.53 5.40 -45.03
CA GLY A 329 8.72 4.99 -45.74
C GLY A 329 10.04 5.06 -44.96
N HIS A 330 10.04 5.65 -43.74
CA HIS A 330 11.23 5.83 -42.89
C HIS A 330 11.21 4.88 -41.69
N PRO A 331 12.42 4.42 -41.20
CA PRO A 331 12.51 3.73 -39.92
C PRO A 331 11.87 4.54 -38.80
N ALA A 332 11.08 3.90 -37.94
CA ALA A 332 10.28 4.59 -36.94
C ALA A 332 10.50 4.04 -35.54
N ALA A 333 10.52 4.92 -34.53
CA ALA A 333 10.42 4.52 -33.14
C ALA A 333 9.05 3.91 -32.86
N ILE A 334 9.00 2.85 -32.02
CA ILE A 334 7.75 2.12 -31.83
C ILE A 334 6.64 2.98 -31.20
N ILE A 335 6.97 4.04 -30.47
CA ILE A 335 6.01 5.02 -29.95
C ILE A 335 5.19 5.70 -31.06
N GLN A 336 5.59 5.64 -32.32
CA GLN A 336 4.84 6.21 -33.44
C GLN A 336 3.68 5.33 -33.91
N PHE A 337 3.61 4.07 -33.46
CA PHE A 337 2.55 3.14 -33.87
C PHE A 337 1.34 3.24 -32.95
N PRO A 338 0.11 3.28 -33.51
CA PRO A 338 -1.11 3.51 -32.73
C PRO A 338 -1.34 2.51 -31.60
N ASP A 339 -1.05 1.22 -31.81
CA ASP A 339 -1.25 0.20 -30.76
C ASP A 339 -0.28 0.39 -29.58
N VAL A 340 0.98 0.71 -29.86
CA VAL A 340 1.95 1.04 -28.80
C VAL A 340 1.50 2.29 -28.03
N ARG A 341 1.03 3.34 -28.73
CA ARG A 341 0.47 4.53 -28.09
C ARG A 341 -0.74 4.21 -27.23
N ARG A 342 -1.63 3.33 -27.69
CA ARG A 342 -2.80 2.89 -26.90
C ARG A 342 -2.35 2.21 -25.61
N MET A 343 -1.38 1.29 -25.66
CA MET A 343 -0.82 0.64 -24.47
C MET A 343 -0.21 1.66 -23.51
N LEU A 344 0.66 2.54 -24.00
CA LEU A 344 1.30 3.58 -23.17
C LEU A 344 0.29 4.56 -22.57
N MET A 345 -0.76 4.94 -23.31
CA MET A 345 -1.80 5.81 -22.79
C MET A 345 -2.63 5.10 -21.73
N ARG A 346 -2.93 3.80 -21.89
CA ARG A 346 -3.59 3.00 -20.87
C ARG A 346 -2.75 2.93 -19.59
N MET A 347 -1.45 2.60 -19.71
CA MET A 347 -0.54 2.58 -18.58
C MET A 347 -0.53 3.92 -17.84
N THR A 348 -0.42 5.03 -18.57
CA THR A 348 -0.40 6.38 -18.00
C THR A 348 -1.73 6.72 -17.30
N ALA A 349 -2.86 6.49 -17.96
CA ALA A 349 -4.18 6.84 -17.45
C ALA A 349 -4.55 6.02 -16.19
N GLU A 350 -4.28 4.71 -16.21
CA GLU A 350 -4.54 3.83 -15.06
C GLU A 350 -3.62 4.15 -13.89
N THR A 351 -2.33 4.43 -14.12
CA THR A 351 -1.40 4.83 -13.04
C THR A 351 -1.84 6.14 -12.39
N GLN A 352 -2.21 7.15 -13.19
CA GLN A 352 -2.68 8.43 -12.65
C GLN A 352 -4.02 8.29 -11.90
N ALA A 353 -4.93 7.46 -12.38
CA ALA A 353 -6.22 7.20 -11.75
C ALA A 353 -6.04 6.47 -10.40
N ALA A 354 -5.19 5.44 -10.37
CA ALA A 354 -4.85 4.71 -9.15
C ALA A 354 -4.18 5.63 -8.11
N ARG A 355 -3.25 6.50 -8.54
CA ARG A 355 -2.64 7.53 -7.67
C ARG A 355 -3.70 8.45 -7.08
N ALA A 356 -4.58 9.01 -7.90
CA ALA A 356 -5.65 9.90 -7.44
C ALA A 356 -6.56 9.20 -6.41
N LEU A 357 -6.94 7.93 -6.64
CA LEU A 357 -7.75 7.14 -5.70
C LEU A 357 -7.03 6.93 -4.37
N VAL A 358 -5.77 6.50 -4.39
CA VAL A 358 -5.00 6.21 -3.16
C VAL A 358 -4.77 7.49 -2.35
N TYR A 359 -4.41 8.61 -3.00
CA TYR A 359 -4.22 9.89 -2.31
C TYR A 359 -5.54 10.47 -1.78
N TYR A 360 -6.63 10.32 -2.52
CA TYR A 360 -7.95 10.74 -2.06
C TYR A 360 -8.38 9.94 -0.82
N ALA A 361 -8.08 8.62 -0.79
CA ALA A 361 -8.31 7.80 0.40
C ALA A 361 -7.36 8.17 1.55
N ALA A 362 -6.09 8.46 1.29
CA ALA A 362 -5.12 8.92 2.29
C ALA A 362 -5.55 10.25 2.95
N ALA A 363 -6.09 11.19 2.17
CA ALA A 363 -6.62 12.44 2.69
C ALA A 363 -7.79 12.26 3.67
N GLN A 364 -8.55 11.16 3.55
CA GLN A 364 -9.60 10.86 4.53
C GLN A 364 -9.01 10.45 5.89
N VAL A 365 -7.78 9.90 5.94
CA VAL A 365 -7.07 9.65 7.21
C VAL A 365 -6.81 10.98 7.93
N ASP A 366 -6.28 11.97 7.21
CA ASP A 366 -5.98 13.28 7.76
C ASP A 366 -7.25 14.02 8.22
N ARG A 367 -8.31 13.99 7.41
CA ARG A 367 -9.61 14.60 7.76
C ARG A 367 -10.28 13.92 8.95
N ALA A 368 -10.22 12.58 9.01
CA ALA A 368 -10.74 11.84 10.16
C ALA A 368 -9.98 12.16 11.46
N ALA A 369 -8.67 12.46 11.35
CA ALA A 369 -7.86 12.91 12.48
C ALA A 369 -8.24 14.33 12.97
N LEU A 370 -8.97 15.11 12.15
CA LEU A 370 -9.59 16.40 12.51
C LEU A 370 -11.02 16.23 13.05
N SER A 371 -11.44 15.02 13.40
CA SER A 371 -12.78 14.67 13.90
C SER A 371 -13.91 14.83 12.86
N ASP A 372 -13.57 14.71 11.57
CA ASP A 372 -14.57 14.61 10.50
C ASP A 372 -15.11 13.17 10.42
N GLU A 373 -16.31 12.95 10.99
CA GLU A 373 -16.97 11.63 10.98
C GLU A 373 -17.37 11.19 9.56
N GLY A 374 -17.66 12.13 8.65
CA GLY A 374 -17.92 11.83 7.25
C GLY A 374 -16.68 11.26 6.56
N ALA A 375 -15.51 11.84 6.84
CA ALA A 375 -14.23 11.36 6.35
C ALA A 375 -13.90 9.96 6.88
N ARG A 376 -14.21 9.65 8.14
CA ARG A 376 -14.00 8.30 8.70
C ARG A 376 -14.80 7.24 7.94
N GLY A 377 -16.09 7.46 7.73
CA GLY A 377 -16.93 6.54 6.94
C GLY A 377 -16.44 6.42 5.49
N ARG A 378 -16.05 7.55 4.89
CA ARG A 378 -15.49 7.61 3.53
C ARG A 378 -14.19 6.80 3.42
N LEU A 379 -13.26 6.95 4.37
CA LEU A 379 -12.03 6.17 4.46
C LEU A 379 -12.31 4.68 4.48
N GLU A 380 -13.23 4.25 5.34
CA GLU A 380 -13.59 2.83 5.45
C GLU A 380 -14.14 2.25 4.14
N LEU A 381 -14.94 3.02 3.41
CA LEU A 381 -15.48 2.62 2.10
C LEU A 381 -14.40 2.58 1.02
N LEU A 382 -13.48 3.56 1.00
CA LEU A 382 -12.44 3.68 -0.02
C LEU A 382 -11.27 2.71 0.18
N THR A 383 -11.00 2.27 1.41
CA THR A 383 -9.85 1.39 1.71
C THR A 383 -9.85 0.10 0.86
N PRO A 384 -10.93 -0.71 0.78
CA PRO A 384 -10.96 -1.88 -0.08
C PRO A 384 -10.84 -1.54 -1.57
N LEU A 385 -11.37 -0.39 -2.02
CA LEU A 385 -11.25 0.06 -3.39
C LEU A 385 -9.79 0.42 -3.72
N ALA A 386 -9.16 1.24 -2.89
CA ALA A 386 -7.77 1.66 -3.07
C ALA A 386 -6.82 0.46 -3.07
N LYS A 387 -6.97 -0.46 -2.10
CA LYS A 387 -6.11 -1.66 -2.02
C LYS A 387 -6.29 -2.55 -3.23
N ALA A 388 -7.52 -2.97 -3.51
CA ALA A 388 -7.75 -3.99 -4.53
C ALA A 388 -7.55 -3.44 -5.95
N HIS A 389 -8.14 -2.29 -6.26
CA HIS A 389 -8.08 -1.75 -7.62
C HIS A 389 -6.66 -1.30 -8.00
N ALA A 390 -5.97 -0.54 -7.14
CA ALA A 390 -4.62 -0.08 -7.47
C ALA A 390 -3.62 -1.24 -7.63
N THR A 391 -3.77 -2.34 -6.85
CA THR A 391 -2.91 -3.53 -7.01
C THR A 391 -3.21 -4.31 -8.30
N GLU A 392 -4.47 -4.41 -8.73
CA GLU A 392 -4.81 -4.96 -10.05
C GLU A 392 -4.23 -4.11 -11.18
N ILE A 393 -4.34 -2.78 -11.07
CA ILE A 393 -3.73 -1.84 -12.01
C ILE A 393 -2.21 -2.05 -12.08
N GLY A 394 -1.54 -2.22 -10.93
CA GLY A 394 -0.11 -2.55 -10.90
C GLY A 394 0.22 -3.79 -11.73
N CYS A 395 -0.57 -4.86 -11.61
CA CYS A 395 -0.40 -6.07 -12.41
C CYS A 395 -0.67 -5.84 -13.91
N VAL A 396 -1.74 -5.12 -14.27
CA VAL A 396 -2.09 -4.83 -15.67
C VAL A 396 -1.00 -3.97 -16.32
N VAL A 397 -0.60 -2.88 -15.67
CA VAL A 397 0.38 -1.92 -16.20
C VAL A 397 1.76 -2.58 -16.37
N THR A 398 2.21 -3.37 -15.41
CA THR A 398 3.50 -4.07 -15.52
C THR A 398 3.49 -5.13 -16.63
N SER A 399 2.36 -5.83 -16.85
CA SER A 399 2.19 -6.74 -17.97
C SER A 399 2.23 -6.00 -19.32
N LEU A 400 1.60 -4.84 -19.42
CA LEU A 400 1.70 -3.97 -20.61
C LEU A 400 3.12 -3.47 -20.82
N GLY A 401 3.85 -3.17 -19.74
CA GLY A 401 5.27 -2.82 -19.80
C GLY A 401 6.11 -3.90 -20.49
N VAL A 402 5.92 -5.16 -20.10
CA VAL A 402 6.55 -6.32 -20.79
C VAL A 402 6.14 -6.36 -22.25
N GLN A 403 4.84 -6.19 -22.55
CA GLN A 403 4.31 -6.22 -23.92
C GLN A 403 4.91 -5.12 -24.81
N VAL A 404 5.06 -3.90 -24.31
CA VAL A 404 5.68 -2.77 -25.04
C VAL A 404 7.13 -3.07 -25.42
N HIS A 405 7.87 -3.77 -24.55
CA HIS A 405 9.26 -4.18 -24.83
C HIS A 405 9.35 -5.34 -25.83
N GLY A 406 8.22 -6.03 -26.12
CA GLY A 406 8.22 -7.19 -27.00
C GLY A 406 9.10 -8.34 -26.47
N GLY A 407 9.84 -9.04 -27.33
CA GLY A 407 10.73 -10.13 -26.90
C GLY A 407 11.75 -9.72 -25.85
N MET A 408 12.23 -8.47 -25.88
CA MET A 408 13.14 -7.93 -24.86
C MET A 408 12.46 -7.81 -23.49
N GLY A 409 11.15 -7.63 -23.44
CA GLY A 409 10.39 -7.61 -22.18
C GLY A 409 10.37 -8.95 -21.44
N TYR A 410 10.60 -10.05 -22.14
CA TYR A 410 10.69 -11.40 -21.58
C TYR A 410 12.11 -11.77 -21.11
N ILE A 411 13.09 -10.90 -21.37
CA ILE A 411 14.49 -11.10 -21.01
C ILE A 411 14.78 -10.36 -19.69
N GLU A 412 15.24 -11.10 -18.68
CA GLU A 412 15.48 -10.58 -17.32
C GLU A 412 16.45 -9.39 -17.30
N GLU A 413 17.51 -9.39 -18.13
CA GLU A 413 18.54 -8.36 -18.19
C GLU A 413 17.99 -6.98 -18.56
N THR A 414 16.80 -6.90 -19.18
CA THR A 414 16.15 -5.60 -19.49
C THR A 414 15.58 -4.91 -18.26
N GLY A 415 15.32 -5.68 -17.18
CA GLY A 415 14.80 -5.20 -15.92
C GLY A 415 13.26 -5.02 -15.88
N VAL A 416 12.56 -4.96 -17.01
CA VAL A 416 11.12 -4.73 -17.01
C VAL A 416 10.31 -5.94 -16.46
N ALA A 417 10.83 -7.15 -16.65
CA ALA A 417 10.26 -8.38 -16.09
C ALA A 417 10.21 -8.37 -14.56
N GLN A 418 11.17 -7.71 -13.92
CA GLN A 418 11.19 -7.52 -12.45
C GLN A 418 9.89 -6.87 -11.97
N TYR A 419 9.44 -5.78 -12.58
CA TYR A 419 8.22 -5.08 -12.15
C TYR A 419 6.98 -5.99 -12.25
N PHE A 420 6.87 -6.79 -13.30
CA PHE A 420 5.77 -7.75 -13.45
C PHE A 420 5.80 -8.83 -12.34
N ARG A 421 6.98 -9.37 -12.01
CA ARG A 421 7.15 -10.35 -10.95
C ARG A 421 6.82 -9.77 -9.57
N GLU A 422 7.29 -8.56 -9.29
CA GLU A 422 7.08 -7.86 -8.02
C GLU A 422 5.63 -7.44 -7.82
N ALA A 423 4.94 -6.95 -8.86
CA ALA A 423 3.53 -6.56 -8.77
C ALA A 423 2.63 -7.71 -8.30
N ARG A 424 2.98 -8.95 -8.63
CA ARG A 424 2.07 -10.09 -8.50
C ARG A 424 1.69 -10.44 -7.07
N ILE A 425 2.49 -10.06 -6.08
CA ILE A 425 2.16 -10.30 -4.66
C ILE A 425 1.11 -9.32 -4.12
N THR A 426 1.02 -8.11 -4.67
CA THR A 426 0.20 -7.04 -4.11
C THR A 426 -1.31 -7.33 -4.07
N PRO A 427 -1.92 -8.07 -5.03
CA PRO A 427 -3.31 -8.55 -4.90
C PRO A 427 -3.52 -9.65 -3.87
N ILE A 428 -2.45 -10.26 -3.33
CA ILE A 428 -2.51 -11.47 -2.52
C ILE A 428 -2.40 -11.16 -1.03
N TYR A 429 -1.38 -10.42 -0.60
CA TYR A 429 -1.10 -10.18 0.81
C TYR A 429 -1.95 -9.03 1.40
N GLU A 430 -1.89 -8.86 2.74
CA GLU A 430 -2.66 -7.87 3.53
C GLU A 430 -4.18 -7.96 3.30
N GLY A 431 -4.66 -9.21 3.15
CA GLY A 431 -6.00 -9.55 2.70
C GLY A 431 -6.10 -9.53 1.18
N THR A 432 -6.40 -10.68 0.60
CA THR A 432 -6.53 -10.83 -0.87
C THR A 432 -7.55 -9.83 -1.43
N ASN A 433 -7.46 -9.51 -2.72
CA ASN A 433 -8.44 -8.64 -3.36
C ASN A 433 -9.87 -9.21 -3.26
N GLY A 434 -10.02 -10.54 -3.24
CA GLY A 434 -11.30 -11.19 -2.93
C GLY A 434 -11.82 -10.89 -1.51
N ILE A 435 -10.93 -10.84 -0.52
CA ILE A 435 -11.30 -10.44 0.86
C ILE A 435 -11.69 -8.95 0.91
N GLN A 436 -11.02 -8.08 0.14
CA GLN A 436 -11.43 -6.67 0.03
C GLN A 436 -12.82 -6.54 -0.61
N ALA A 437 -13.10 -7.33 -1.64
CA ALA A 437 -14.39 -7.34 -2.31
C ALA A 437 -15.51 -7.85 -1.36
N ALA A 438 -15.26 -8.93 -0.63
CA ALA A 438 -16.19 -9.45 0.37
C ALA A 438 -16.43 -8.45 1.51
N ASP A 439 -15.38 -7.75 1.97
CA ASP A 439 -15.47 -6.67 2.97
C ASP A 439 -16.33 -5.51 2.46
N LEU A 440 -16.14 -5.11 1.20
CA LEU A 440 -16.94 -4.06 0.56
C LEU A 440 -18.44 -4.39 0.62
N VAL A 441 -18.84 -5.54 0.09
CA VAL A 441 -20.27 -5.87 -0.02
C VAL A 441 -20.90 -6.31 1.30
N GLY A 442 -20.12 -6.96 2.19
CA GLY A 442 -20.64 -7.49 3.46
C GLY A 442 -20.67 -6.47 4.59
N ARG A 443 -19.73 -5.53 4.62
CA ARG A 443 -19.57 -4.61 5.75
C ARG A 443 -19.64 -3.13 5.36
N LYS A 444 -19.12 -2.74 4.20
CA LYS A 444 -19.02 -1.33 3.84
C LYS A 444 -20.29 -0.78 3.17
N LEU A 445 -20.93 -1.57 2.32
CA LEU A 445 -22.21 -1.15 1.73
C LEU A 445 -23.30 -0.86 2.77
N PRO A 446 -23.52 -1.71 3.80
CA PRO A 446 -24.57 -1.43 4.79
C PRO A 446 -24.19 -0.39 5.85
N MET A 447 -22.97 0.17 5.84
CA MET A 447 -22.56 1.16 6.85
C MET A 447 -23.51 2.35 6.93
N ALA A 448 -23.89 2.71 8.16
CA ALA A 448 -24.84 3.79 8.44
C ALA A 448 -26.15 3.68 7.62
N GLY A 449 -26.65 2.45 7.40
CA GLY A 449 -27.83 2.21 6.58
C GLY A 449 -27.64 2.55 5.08
N GLY A 450 -26.41 2.47 4.57
CA GLY A 450 -26.07 2.80 3.19
C GLY A 450 -25.70 4.28 2.95
N ALA A 451 -25.81 5.13 3.96
CA ALA A 451 -25.59 6.58 3.81
C ALA A 451 -24.18 6.95 3.36
N VAL A 452 -23.16 6.14 3.72
CA VAL A 452 -21.76 6.42 3.33
C VAL A 452 -21.58 6.29 1.82
N LEU A 453 -22.11 5.20 1.21
CA LEU A 453 -22.09 5.03 -0.24
C LEU A 453 -22.94 6.09 -0.93
N ALA A 454 -24.15 6.37 -0.41
CA ALA A 454 -25.04 7.38 -0.99
C ALA A 454 -24.38 8.76 -1.04
N ALA A 455 -23.64 9.16 -0.01
CA ALA A 455 -22.89 10.41 0.00
C ALA A 455 -21.77 10.42 -1.06
N LEU A 456 -21.02 9.32 -1.24
CA LEU A 456 -20.02 9.21 -2.31
C LEU A 456 -20.66 9.31 -3.70
N ILE A 457 -21.77 8.62 -3.93
CA ILE A 457 -22.53 8.66 -5.20
C ILE A 457 -23.02 10.10 -5.47
N ALA A 458 -23.53 10.79 -4.46
CA ALA A 458 -23.99 12.17 -4.60
C ALA A 458 -22.86 13.13 -4.99
N ASP A 459 -21.68 13.01 -4.38
CA ASP A 459 -20.51 13.81 -4.73
C ASP A 459 -20.07 13.55 -6.19
N MET A 460 -19.99 12.29 -6.58
CA MET A 460 -19.65 11.92 -7.96
C MET A 460 -20.66 12.47 -8.96
N ARG A 461 -21.97 12.37 -8.69
CA ARG A 461 -23.02 12.91 -9.58
C ARG A 461 -22.99 14.43 -9.71
N ALA A 462 -22.66 15.13 -8.63
CA ALA A 462 -22.58 16.59 -8.63
C ALA A 462 -21.51 17.11 -9.59
N GLU A 463 -20.45 16.37 -9.79
CA GLU A 463 -19.31 16.80 -10.59
C GLU A 463 -19.17 16.09 -11.95
N ALA A 464 -19.71 14.88 -12.11
CA ALA A 464 -19.57 14.11 -13.33
C ALA A 464 -20.29 14.77 -14.50
N GLU A 465 -19.59 15.00 -15.62
CA GLU A 465 -20.11 15.61 -16.84
C GLU A 465 -20.26 14.57 -17.96
N ALA A 466 -19.31 13.64 -18.08
CA ALA A 466 -19.28 12.65 -19.15
C ALA A 466 -20.46 11.65 -19.04
N PRO A 467 -21.22 11.43 -20.11
CA PRO A 467 -22.36 10.51 -20.09
C PRO A 467 -22.01 9.08 -19.68
N ALA A 468 -20.85 8.56 -20.11
CA ALA A 468 -20.39 7.21 -19.75
C ALA A 468 -20.12 7.10 -18.24
N LEU A 469 -19.51 8.14 -17.64
CA LEU A 469 -19.24 8.17 -16.20
C LEU A 469 -20.55 8.23 -15.40
N ARG A 470 -21.48 9.09 -15.79
CA ARG A 470 -22.82 9.17 -15.15
C ARG A 470 -23.54 7.82 -15.21
N ALA A 471 -23.52 7.17 -16.37
CA ALA A 471 -24.12 5.84 -16.52
C ALA A 471 -23.47 4.79 -15.61
N LEU A 472 -22.14 4.83 -15.42
CA LEU A 472 -21.45 3.92 -14.50
C LEU A 472 -21.80 4.22 -13.04
N ILE A 473 -21.90 5.49 -12.65
CA ILE A 473 -22.29 5.90 -11.29
C ILE A 473 -23.71 5.39 -11.00
N ASP A 474 -24.65 5.56 -11.91
CA ASP A 474 -26.03 5.08 -11.77
C ASP A 474 -26.08 3.54 -11.71
N ALA A 475 -25.28 2.87 -12.53
CA ALA A 475 -25.16 1.41 -12.50
C ALA A 475 -24.57 0.90 -11.16
N CYS A 476 -23.58 1.60 -10.61
CA CYS A 476 -23.01 1.26 -9.29
C CYS A 476 -24.07 1.37 -8.17
N GLU A 477 -24.88 2.42 -8.16
CA GLU A 477 -25.96 2.58 -7.18
C GLU A 477 -27.01 1.47 -7.30
N ALA A 478 -27.48 1.20 -8.51
CA ALA A 478 -28.48 0.14 -8.77
C ALA A 478 -27.92 -1.25 -8.40
N THR A 479 -26.68 -1.53 -8.78
CA THR A 479 -26.02 -2.81 -8.46
C THR A 479 -25.80 -2.96 -6.94
N ALA A 480 -25.39 -1.90 -6.24
CA ALA A 480 -25.25 -1.92 -4.78
C ALA A 480 -26.57 -2.29 -4.08
N GLN A 481 -27.69 -1.72 -4.53
CA GLN A 481 -29.01 -2.07 -3.98
C GLN A 481 -29.36 -3.54 -4.25
N THR A 482 -29.11 -4.03 -5.45
CA THR A 482 -29.32 -5.44 -5.81
C THR A 482 -28.52 -6.38 -4.90
N LEU A 483 -27.24 -6.06 -4.65
CA LEU A 483 -26.37 -6.84 -3.77
C LEU A 483 -26.81 -6.79 -2.29
N LEU A 484 -27.33 -5.67 -1.82
CA LEU A 484 -27.86 -5.55 -0.45
C LEU A 484 -29.09 -6.43 -0.24
N ASP A 485 -29.93 -6.57 -1.26
CA ASP A 485 -31.14 -7.38 -1.23
C ASP A 485 -30.90 -8.88 -1.54
N ALA A 486 -29.69 -9.22 -2.04
CA ALA A 486 -29.31 -10.58 -2.44
C ALA A 486 -29.03 -11.51 -1.25
N THR A 487 -29.02 -12.82 -1.50
CA THR A 487 -28.48 -13.82 -0.56
C THR A 487 -27.00 -13.56 -0.28
N ASP A 488 -26.47 -14.12 0.81
CA ASP A 488 -25.05 -13.96 1.13
C ASP A 488 -24.14 -14.52 0.02
N ASP A 489 -24.49 -15.67 -0.55
CA ASP A 489 -23.73 -16.30 -1.62
C ASP A 489 -23.76 -15.47 -2.92
N ASP A 490 -24.93 -14.98 -3.34
CA ASP A 490 -25.07 -14.13 -4.54
C ASP A 490 -24.32 -12.80 -4.35
N ARG A 491 -24.41 -12.22 -3.16
CA ARG A 491 -23.68 -10.99 -2.80
C ARG A 491 -22.18 -11.18 -2.90
N LEU A 492 -21.66 -12.30 -2.37
CA LEU A 492 -20.23 -12.63 -2.44
C LEU A 492 -19.78 -12.95 -3.85
N ALA A 493 -20.60 -13.65 -4.65
CA ALA A 493 -20.31 -13.94 -6.06
C ALA A 493 -20.15 -12.67 -6.90
N GLY A 494 -21.01 -11.66 -6.65
CA GLY A 494 -20.98 -10.36 -7.32
C GLY A 494 -19.93 -9.38 -6.79
N SER A 495 -19.24 -9.70 -5.70
CA SER A 495 -18.39 -8.74 -4.95
C SER A 495 -17.22 -8.19 -5.75
N THR A 496 -16.47 -9.04 -6.44
CA THR A 496 -15.27 -8.62 -7.21
C THR A 496 -15.63 -7.75 -8.41
N PRO A 497 -16.56 -8.13 -9.31
CA PRO A 497 -16.97 -7.24 -10.40
C PRO A 497 -17.57 -5.92 -9.87
N PHE A 498 -18.33 -5.93 -8.77
CA PHE A 498 -18.86 -4.70 -8.18
C PHE A 498 -17.75 -3.80 -7.63
N LEU A 499 -16.75 -4.36 -6.93
CA LEU A 499 -15.59 -3.60 -6.46
C LEU A 499 -14.90 -2.90 -7.63
N THR A 500 -14.70 -3.60 -8.75
CA THR A 500 -14.09 -3.02 -9.95
C THR A 500 -14.95 -1.89 -10.52
N MET A 501 -16.25 -2.08 -10.66
CA MET A 501 -17.18 -1.05 -11.14
C MET A 501 -17.10 0.22 -10.29
N LEU A 502 -17.21 0.09 -8.98
CA LEU A 502 -17.20 1.24 -8.06
C LEU A 502 -15.83 1.94 -8.04
N SER A 503 -14.74 1.16 -8.09
CA SER A 503 -13.39 1.73 -8.17
C SER A 503 -13.18 2.53 -9.45
N VAL A 504 -13.61 1.99 -10.61
CA VAL A 504 -13.52 2.70 -11.89
C VAL A 504 -14.41 3.94 -11.91
N ALA A 505 -15.58 3.92 -11.26
CA ALA A 505 -16.44 5.10 -11.13
C ALA A 505 -15.74 6.20 -10.32
N VAL A 506 -15.14 5.86 -9.17
CA VAL A 506 -14.38 6.81 -8.35
C VAL A 506 -13.16 7.34 -9.10
N CYS A 507 -12.38 6.47 -9.74
CA CYS A 507 -11.24 6.86 -10.56
C CYS A 507 -11.66 7.76 -11.72
N GLY A 508 -12.76 7.43 -12.43
CA GLY A 508 -13.31 8.23 -13.51
C GLY A 508 -13.68 9.64 -13.08
N TRP A 509 -14.32 9.76 -11.93
CA TRP A 509 -14.64 11.03 -11.31
C TRP A 509 -13.40 11.88 -10.99
N LEU A 510 -12.39 11.27 -10.33
CA LEU A 510 -11.15 11.97 -10.00
C LEU A 510 -10.32 12.32 -11.25
N MET A 511 -10.34 11.47 -12.27
CA MET A 511 -9.68 11.75 -13.56
C MET A 511 -10.39 12.87 -14.34
N GLU A 512 -11.72 12.92 -14.34
CA GLU A 512 -12.47 14.01 -14.98
C GLU A 512 -12.18 15.36 -14.28
N ARG A 513 -12.13 15.38 -12.93
CA ARG A 513 -11.67 16.52 -12.14
C ARG A 513 -10.23 16.91 -12.52
N SER A 514 -9.32 15.93 -12.60
CA SER A 514 -7.93 16.16 -13.03
C SER A 514 -7.85 16.79 -14.41
N GLY A 515 -8.67 16.34 -15.34
CA GLY A 515 -8.74 16.91 -16.71
C GLY A 515 -9.19 18.38 -16.72
N ARG A 516 -10.17 18.75 -15.89
CA ARG A 516 -10.65 20.14 -15.73
C ARG A 516 -9.59 21.04 -15.09
N MET A 517 -8.84 20.51 -14.12
CA MET A 517 -7.83 21.28 -13.38
C MET A 517 -6.45 21.28 -14.06
N ALA A 518 -6.28 20.59 -15.18
CA ALA A 518 -4.97 20.33 -15.80
C ALA A 518 -4.14 21.61 -16.06
N ASP A 519 -4.80 22.73 -16.42
CA ASP A 519 -4.11 24.00 -16.72
C ASP A 519 -3.54 24.68 -15.48
N ALA A 520 -4.02 24.33 -14.29
CA ALA A 520 -3.51 24.87 -13.03
C ALA A 520 -2.06 24.43 -12.73
N ALA A 521 -1.57 23.35 -13.37
CA ALA A 521 -0.19 22.91 -13.22
C ALA A 521 0.86 23.86 -13.82
N GLY A 522 0.46 24.79 -14.68
CA GLY A 522 1.36 25.79 -15.27
C GLY A 522 2.35 25.25 -16.33
N ASP A 523 2.49 23.95 -16.51
CA ASP A 523 3.30 23.30 -17.55
C ASP A 523 2.39 22.81 -18.69
N PRO A 524 2.51 23.38 -19.91
CA PRO A 524 1.67 23.01 -21.04
C PRO A 524 1.82 21.55 -21.50
N ALA A 525 3.01 20.96 -21.36
CA ALA A 525 3.23 19.56 -21.74
C ALA A 525 2.56 18.62 -20.74
N PHE A 526 2.71 18.88 -19.45
CA PHE A 526 2.04 18.15 -18.38
C PHE A 526 0.51 18.29 -18.51
N SER A 527 0.00 19.50 -18.69
CA SER A 527 -1.44 19.78 -18.86
C SER A 527 -2.04 19.03 -20.03
N THR A 528 -1.31 18.98 -21.15
CA THR A 528 -1.74 18.22 -22.34
C THR A 528 -1.82 16.72 -22.07
N LEU A 529 -0.82 16.15 -21.42
CA LEU A 529 -0.80 14.73 -21.06
C LEU A 529 -1.91 14.40 -20.05
N LYS A 530 -2.09 15.26 -19.03
CA LYS A 530 -3.11 15.07 -17.99
C LYS A 530 -4.51 15.05 -18.58
N ARG A 531 -4.85 16.00 -19.46
CA ARG A 531 -6.14 16.00 -20.19
C ARG A 531 -6.32 14.78 -21.08
N ALA A 532 -5.26 14.38 -21.80
CA ALA A 532 -5.32 13.20 -22.66
C ALA A 532 -5.54 11.91 -21.85
N ALA A 533 -4.86 11.76 -20.70
CA ALA A 533 -5.03 10.63 -19.80
C ALA A 533 -6.44 10.59 -19.18
N ALA A 534 -6.93 11.73 -18.70
CA ALA A 534 -8.29 11.86 -18.17
C ALA A 534 -9.35 11.49 -19.21
N ARG A 535 -9.22 12.03 -20.41
CA ARG A 535 -10.12 11.71 -21.53
C ARG A 535 -10.06 10.23 -21.88
N PHE A 536 -8.87 9.65 -22.00
CA PHE A 536 -8.71 8.23 -22.30
C PHE A 536 -9.38 7.35 -21.23
N TYR A 537 -9.20 7.70 -19.95
CA TYR A 537 -9.82 6.96 -18.85
C TYR A 537 -11.35 6.96 -18.97
N VAL A 538 -11.94 8.12 -19.15
CA VAL A 538 -13.40 8.28 -19.21
C VAL A 538 -13.99 7.67 -20.50
N GLU A 539 -13.33 7.80 -21.64
CA GLU A 539 -13.85 7.33 -22.94
C GLU A 539 -13.55 5.85 -23.23
N GLN A 540 -12.48 5.28 -22.62
CA GLN A 540 -12.03 3.93 -22.95
C GLN A 540 -12.18 2.94 -21.77
N ILE A 541 -11.85 3.36 -20.54
CA ILE A 541 -11.81 2.46 -19.38
C ILE A 541 -13.17 2.44 -18.65
N VAL A 542 -13.81 3.57 -18.46
CA VAL A 542 -15.15 3.64 -17.84
C VAL A 542 -16.18 2.76 -18.56
N PRO A 543 -16.27 2.74 -19.90
CA PRO A 543 -17.20 1.83 -20.61
C PRO A 543 -16.91 0.34 -20.40
N GLU A 544 -15.64 -0.06 -20.19
CA GLU A 544 -15.30 -1.46 -19.88
C GLU A 544 -15.96 -1.91 -18.56
N ALA A 545 -15.97 -1.03 -17.55
CA ALA A 545 -16.58 -1.32 -16.26
C ALA A 545 -18.11 -1.44 -16.30
N LEU A 546 -18.78 -0.73 -17.20
CA LEU A 546 -20.22 -0.91 -17.44
C LEU A 546 -20.57 -2.34 -17.88
N GLY A 547 -19.65 -3.00 -18.60
CA GLY A 547 -19.81 -4.39 -19.01
C GLY A 547 -19.83 -5.40 -17.86
N LEU A 548 -19.42 -5.00 -16.65
CA LEU A 548 -19.37 -5.86 -15.47
C LEU A 548 -20.71 -5.98 -14.73
N VAL A 549 -21.71 -5.16 -15.04
CA VAL A 549 -23.04 -5.17 -14.37
C VAL A 549 -23.63 -6.57 -14.36
N ALA A 550 -23.66 -7.25 -15.50
CA ALA A 550 -24.22 -8.60 -15.60
C ALA A 550 -23.49 -9.62 -14.69
N ALA A 551 -22.16 -9.51 -14.60
CA ALA A 551 -21.36 -10.37 -13.74
C ALA A 551 -21.57 -10.05 -12.25
N ALA A 552 -21.79 -8.77 -11.91
CA ALA A 552 -21.98 -8.33 -10.53
C ALA A 552 -23.34 -8.76 -9.95
N VAL A 553 -24.35 -9.04 -10.77
CA VAL A 553 -25.69 -9.49 -10.34
C VAL A 553 -26.00 -10.93 -10.72
N ALA A 554 -25.01 -11.67 -11.26
CA ALA A 554 -25.19 -13.07 -11.61
C ALA A 554 -25.38 -13.92 -10.34
N PRO A 555 -26.27 -14.94 -10.36
CA PRO A 555 -26.47 -15.81 -9.21
C PRO A 555 -25.23 -16.67 -8.95
N ALA A 556 -24.93 -16.93 -7.67
CA ALA A 556 -23.79 -17.74 -7.24
C ALA A 556 -23.83 -19.16 -7.81
N GLU A 557 -25.01 -19.71 -8.06
CA GLU A 557 -25.21 -21.04 -8.65
C GLU A 557 -24.43 -21.21 -9.96
N ALA A 558 -24.24 -20.13 -10.73
CA ALA A 558 -23.43 -20.14 -11.97
C ALA A 558 -21.95 -20.46 -11.73
N LEU A 559 -21.45 -20.33 -10.52
CA LEU A 559 -20.04 -20.56 -10.15
C LEU A 559 -19.77 -21.98 -9.61
N TYR A 560 -20.81 -22.74 -9.20
CA TYR A 560 -20.65 -24.03 -8.51
C TYR A 560 -20.56 -25.29 -9.39
N PRO A 561 -20.60 -25.27 -10.71
CA PRO A 561 -20.29 -26.46 -11.52
C PRO A 561 -18.82 -26.91 -11.47
N VAL A 562 -17.92 -26.14 -10.82
CA VAL A 562 -16.46 -26.42 -10.76
C VAL A 562 -16.11 -27.19 -9.49
#